data_2ffeb030f20bf81140fe500fc00fa46a
#
_entry.id   2ffeb030f20bf81140fe500fc00fa46a
#
_cell.length_a   1.000
_cell.length_b   1.000
_cell.length_c   1.000
_cell.angle_alpha   90.00
_cell.angle_beta   90.00
_cell.angle_gamma   90.00
#
_symmetry.space_group_name_H-M   'P 1'
#
loop_
_entity.id
_entity.type
_entity.pdbx_description
1 polymer ?
#
loop_
_entity_poly.entity_id
_entity_poly.type
_entity_poly.pdbx_seq_one_letter_code
_entity_poly.pdbx_strand_id
1 'polypeptide(L)'
;KPSSAASDVYKRQVKPVSKGTHASKIIFLAADAFGVLPPVSKLTYDQAEYHFLSGFTAKTAGTERGITAPQPTFSACYGAAFLMLHPTKYSNVLSKKMKVSNSKVFLVNTGWNGQGERISLKDTRSIIDAILNDELNDVDMEIIPYFNLAIPKSINNVPSNLLDPGSSWQYNSE
;
A
#
# COMPACT_ATOMS: atom_id res chain seq x y z
N LYS A 1 -19.37 -27.42 -4.09
CA LYS A 1 -18.09 -26.67 -3.98
C LYS A 1 -18.04 -26.02 -2.60
N PRO A 2 -16.90 -26.04 -1.90
CA PRO A 2 -16.78 -25.28 -0.66
C PRO A 2 -17.11 -23.80 -0.92
N SER A 3 -17.77 -23.16 0.03
CA SER A 3 -18.01 -21.72 -0.04
C SER A 3 -16.67 -20.97 0.01
N SER A 4 -16.62 -19.70 -0.40
CA SER A 4 -15.43 -18.86 -0.30
C SER A 4 -14.88 -18.82 1.14
N ALA A 5 -15.75 -18.81 2.15
CA ALA A 5 -15.37 -18.87 3.56
C ALA A 5 -14.63 -20.18 3.92
N ALA A 6 -15.05 -21.32 3.39
CA ALA A 6 -14.34 -22.59 3.59
C ALA A 6 -12.96 -22.59 2.90
N SER A 7 -12.84 -21.95 1.74
CA SER A 7 -11.54 -21.75 1.06
C SER A 7 -10.59 -20.93 1.89
N ASP A 8 -11.07 -19.89 2.58
CA ASP A 8 -10.24 -19.03 3.44
C ASP A 8 -9.70 -19.79 4.66
N VAL A 9 -10.50 -20.66 5.26
CA VAL A 9 -10.06 -21.57 6.34
C VAL A 9 -8.92 -22.48 5.88
N TYR A 10 -9.04 -23.08 4.71
CA TYR A 10 -8.00 -23.94 4.13
C TYR A 10 -6.69 -23.19 3.85
N LYS A 11 -6.78 -21.91 3.49
CA LYS A 11 -5.60 -21.07 3.23
C LYS A 11 -5.00 -20.44 4.49
N ARG A 12 -5.43 -20.82 5.68
CA ARG A 12 -4.97 -20.27 6.96
C ARG A 12 -5.22 -18.77 7.14
N GLN A 13 -6.27 -18.25 6.51
CA GLN A 13 -6.62 -16.82 6.59
C GLN A 13 -7.46 -16.48 7.81
N VAL A 14 -8.06 -17.49 8.46
CA VAL A 14 -8.94 -17.30 9.61
C VAL A 14 -8.33 -17.92 10.85
N LYS A 15 -8.29 -17.14 11.93
CA LYS A 15 -7.92 -17.66 13.26
C LYS A 15 -9.06 -18.46 13.86
N PRO A 16 -8.78 -19.52 14.65
CA PRO A 16 -9.79 -20.18 15.46
C PRO A 16 -10.60 -19.15 16.27
N VAL A 17 -11.89 -19.35 16.38
CA VAL A 17 -12.87 -18.47 17.06
C VAL A 17 -12.93 -17.02 16.51
N SER A 18 -12.33 -16.73 15.37
CA SER A 18 -12.36 -15.42 14.69
C SER A 18 -12.01 -14.23 15.59
N LYS A 19 -11.11 -14.42 16.56
CA LYS A 19 -10.67 -13.38 17.48
C LYS A 19 -9.20 -13.05 17.24
N GLY A 20 -8.86 -11.77 17.37
CA GLY A 20 -7.50 -11.26 17.29
C GLY A 20 -7.32 -9.99 18.13
N THR A 21 -6.08 -9.61 18.35
CA THR A 21 -5.71 -8.30 18.90
C THR A 21 -5.82 -7.22 17.82
N HIS A 22 -5.68 -5.95 18.21
CA HIS A 22 -5.52 -4.87 17.23
C HIS A 22 -4.25 -5.08 16.40
N ALA A 23 -4.29 -4.67 15.16
CA ALA A 23 -3.14 -4.72 14.27
C ALA A 23 -2.05 -3.76 14.77
N SER A 24 -0.82 -4.25 14.92
CA SER A 24 0.34 -3.41 15.21
C SER A 24 0.88 -2.70 13.97
N LYS A 25 0.62 -3.27 12.81
CA LYS A 25 1.03 -2.74 11.49
C LYS A 25 -0.15 -2.76 10.54
N ILE A 26 -0.29 -1.69 9.77
CA ILE A 26 -1.33 -1.55 8.74
C ILE A 26 -0.61 -1.24 7.42
N ILE A 27 -0.91 -1.99 6.39
CA ILE A 27 -0.34 -1.80 5.06
C ILE A 27 -1.48 -1.47 4.10
N PHE A 28 -1.45 -0.26 3.53
CA PHE A 28 -2.28 0.09 2.39
C PHE A 28 -1.58 -0.33 1.10
N LEU A 29 -2.26 -1.08 0.26
CA LEU A 29 -1.76 -1.46 -1.04
C LEU A 29 -2.27 -0.49 -2.09
N ALA A 30 -1.35 0.14 -2.80
CA ALA A 30 -1.62 0.94 -3.97
C ALA A 30 -1.05 0.26 -5.22
N ALA A 31 -1.55 0.64 -6.39
CA ALA A 31 -0.94 0.31 -7.66
C ALA A 31 -0.87 1.60 -8.48
N ASP A 32 0.27 2.24 -8.45
CA ASP A 32 0.49 3.47 -9.22
C ASP A 32 0.80 3.12 -10.67
N ALA A 33 0.00 3.68 -11.59
CA ALA A 33 0.14 3.46 -13.03
C ALA A 33 1.21 4.38 -13.68
N PHE A 34 1.69 5.39 -12.94
CA PHE A 34 2.56 6.45 -13.48
C PHE A 34 3.98 6.43 -12.93
N GLY A 35 4.24 5.58 -11.95
CA GLY A 35 5.57 5.48 -11.32
C GLY A 35 5.94 6.69 -10.47
N VAL A 36 4.97 7.34 -9.86
CA VAL A 36 5.13 8.52 -9.01
C VAL A 36 5.31 8.14 -7.54
N LEU A 37 4.54 7.13 -7.10
CA LEU A 37 4.60 6.67 -5.71
C LEU A 37 5.82 5.76 -5.47
N PRO A 38 6.51 5.94 -4.35
CA PRO A 38 7.59 5.05 -3.96
C PRO A 38 7.05 3.63 -3.68
N PRO A 39 7.91 2.59 -3.79
CA PRO A 39 7.52 1.21 -3.49
C PRO A 39 7.02 1.03 -2.06
N VAL A 40 7.53 1.83 -1.14
CA VAL A 40 7.10 1.84 0.26
C VAL A 40 7.26 3.21 0.89
N SER A 41 6.30 3.59 1.73
CA SER A 41 6.38 4.78 2.58
C SER A 41 5.82 4.48 3.95
N LYS A 42 6.43 5.04 4.98
CA LYS A 42 5.86 5.11 6.31
C LYS A 42 4.94 6.34 6.38
N LEU A 43 3.72 6.14 6.82
CA LEU A 43 2.68 7.18 6.85
C LEU A 43 2.49 7.74 8.26
N THR A 44 2.24 9.03 8.34
CA THR A 44 1.58 9.64 9.50
C THR A 44 0.11 9.22 9.54
N TYR A 45 -0.58 9.40 10.68
CA TYR A 45 -2.00 9.05 10.76
C TYR A 45 -2.87 9.90 9.83
N ASP A 46 -2.51 11.15 9.57
CA ASP A 46 -3.25 12.03 8.67
C ASP A 46 -3.04 11.61 7.19
N GLN A 47 -1.81 11.23 6.83
CA GLN A 47 -1.54 10.62 5.52
C GLN A 47 -2.27 9.30 5.35
N ALA A 48 -2.30 8.46 6.40
CA ALA A 48 -3.04 7.20 6.38
C ALA A 48 -4.54 7.42 6.17
N GLU A 49 -5.12 8.43 6.82
CA GLU A 49 -6.53 8.81 6.63
C GLU A 49 -6.80 9.27 5.19
N TYR A 50 -5.91 10.09 4.63
CA TYR A 50 -6.00 10.55 3.23
C TYR A 50 -5.94 9.38 2.24
N HIS A 51 -4.95 8.49 2.38
CA HIS A 51 -4.81 7.33 1.49
C HIS A 51 -5.97 6.35 1.64
N PHE A 52 -6.49 6.17 2.84
CA PHE A 52 -7.69 5.35 3.06
C PHE A 52 -8.93 5.96 2.41
N LEU A 53 -9.16 7.26 2.57
CA LEU A 53 -10.29 7.95 1.94
C LEU A 53 -10.21 7.93 0.41
N SER A 54 -9.02 8.15 -0.15
CA SER A 54 -8.84 8.14 -1.60
C SER A 54 -8.97 6.72 -2.18
N GLY A 55 -8.43 5.72 -1.48
CA GLY A 55 -8.41 4.34 -1.95
C GLY A 55 -7.79 4.21 -3.35
N PHE A 56 -6.67 4.91 -3.55
CA PHE A 56 -5.99 4.97 -4.84
C PHE A 56 -5.39 3.62 -5.23
N THR A 57 -5.70 3.18 -6.44
CA THR A 57 -5.14 1.97 -7.05
C THR A 57 -5.21 2.10 -8.59
N ALA A 58 -4.90 1.03 -9.31
CA ALA A 58 -5.05 0.98 -10.76
C ALA A 58 -5.83 -0.25 -11.20
N LYS A 59 -6.66 -0.08 -12.22
CA LYS A 59 -7.18 -1.19 -13.01
C LYS A 59 -6.06 -1.73 -13.88
N THR A 60 -5.86 -3.03 -13.86
CA THR A 60 -4.79 -3.69 -14.61
C THR A 60 -5.34 -4.56 -15.72
N ALA A 61 -4.57 -4.73 -16.79
CA ALA A 61 -4.93 -5.62 -17.88
C ALA A 61 -5.24 -7.04 -17.36
N GLY A 62 -6.32 -7.63 -17.83
CA GLY A 62 -6.77 -8.97 -17.45
C GLY A 62 -7.59 -9.05 -16.15
N THR A 63 -7.75 -7.98 -15.39
CA THR A 63 -8.61 -7.94 -14.19
C THR A 63 -10.02 -7.45 -14.50
N GLU A 64 -10.17 -6.58 -15.50
CA GLU A 64 -11.46 -6.08 -15.97
C GLU A 64 -11.55 -6.20 -17.49
N ARG A 65 -12.78 -6.46 -17.99
CA ARG A 65 -13.02 -6.57 -19.43
C ARG A 65 -12.77 -5.23 -20.13
N GLY A 66 -11.98 -5.22 -21.19
CA GLY A 66 -11.67 -4.03 -22.00
C GLY A 66 -10.52 -3.17 -21.48
N ILE A 67 -9.89 -3.53 -20.37
CA ILE A 67 -8.70 -2.85 -19.87
C ILE A 67 -7.46 -3.49 -20.50
N THR A 68 -6.74 -2.70 -21.30
CA THR A 68 -5.51 -3.13 -22.01
C THR A 68 -4.25 -2.47 -21.45
N ALA A 69 -4.40 -1.33 -20.78
CA ALA A 69 -3.30 -0.60 -20.14
C ALA A 69 -3.69 -0.22 -18.69
N PRO A 70 -2.73 0.00 -17.79
CA PRO A 70 -3.01 0.46 -16.43
C PRO A 70 -3.77 1.78 -16.43
N GLN A 71 -4.83 1.87 -15.64
CA GLN A 71 -5.63 3.07 -15.48
C GLN A 71 -5.81 3.40 -14.00
N PRO A 72 -5.52 4.64 -13.57
CA PRO A 72 -5.73 5.03 -12.18
C PRO A 72 -7.22 4.94 -11.82
N THR A 73 -7.49 4.49 -10.63
CA THR A 73 -8.85 4.43 -10.10
C THR A 73 -8.87 4.76 -8.62
N PHE A 74 -10.01 5.23 -8.14
CA PHE A 74 -10.22 5.57 -6.75
C PHE A 74 -11.43 4.81 -6.23
N SER A 75 -11.26 4.17 -5.07
CA SER A 75 -12.34 3.46 -4.39
C SER A 75 -12.33 3.84 -2.92
N ALA A 76 -13.17 4.76 -2.52
CA ALA A 76 -13.20 5.28 -1.14
C ALA A 76 -13.13 4.14 -0.12
N CYS A 77 -12.23 4.26 0.83
CA CYS A 77 -11.92 3.26 1.86
C CYS A 77 -11.56 1.87 1.28
N TYR A 78 -11.06 1.80 0.04
CA TYR A 78 -10.81 0.56 -0.72
C TYR A 78 -12.04 -0.34 -0.90
N GLY A 79 -13.24 0.21 -0.74
CA GLY A 79 -14.47 -0.57 -0.76
C GLY A 79 -15.71 0.27 -1.05
N ALA A 80 -15.63 1.25 -1.95
CA ALA A 80 -16.71 2.21 -2.22
C ALA A 80 -18.07 1.54 -2.47
N ALA A 81 -18.09 0.39 -3.17
CA ALA A 81 -19.31 -0.35 -3.47
C ALA A 81 -19.98 -0.97 -2.22
N PHE A 82 -19.27 -1.06 -1.10
CA PHE A 82 -19.76 -1.68 0.15
C PHE A 82 -20.05 -0.68 1.25
N LEU A 83 -19.80 0.62 1.02
CA LEU A 83 -19.99 1.64 2.04
C LEU A 83 -21.48 1.97 2.19
N MET A 84 -22.01 1.81 3.39
CA MET A 84 -23.39 2.17 3.74
C MET A 84 -23.50 3.60 4.29
N LEU A 85 -22.38 4.16 4.79
CA LEU A 85 -22.30 5.50 5.34
C LEU A 85 -21.30 6.31 4.53
N HIS A 86 -21.27 7.64 4.80
CA HIS A 86 -20.28 8.50 4.17
C HIS A 86 -18.85 8.05 4.51
N PRO A 87 -17.91 8.03 3.55
CA PRO A 87 -16.54 7.50 3.74
C PRO A 87 -15.81 8.06 4.96
N THR A 88 -16.03 9.34 5.30
CA THR A 88 -15.42 9.97 6.48
C THR A 88 -15.81 9.31 7.82
N LYS A 89 -16.96 8.63 7.90
CA LYS A 89 -17.32 7.88 9.11
C LYS A 89 -16.39 6.70 9.33
N TYR A 90 -16.02 6.03 8.25
CA TYR A 90 -15.09 4.89 8.29
C TYR A 90 -13.65 5.35 8.58
N SER A 91 -13.20 6.44 7.94
CA SER A 91 -11.85 6.97 8.17
C SER A 91 -11.67 7.46 9.59
N ASN A 92 -12.66 8.13 10.16
CA ASN A 92 -12.63 8.56 11.57
C ASN A 92 -12.52 7.37 12.54
N VAL A 93 -13.23 6.27 12.26
CA VAL A 93 -13.13 5.05 13.08
C VAL A 93 -11.75 4.42 12.96
N LEU A 94 -11.22 4.31 11.74
CA LEU A 94 -9.88 3.79 11.48
C LEU A 94 -8.83 4.64 12.21
N SER A 95 -8.87 5.98 12.04
CA SER A 95 -7.94 6.92 12.66
C SER A 95 -7.91 6.79 14.19
N LYS A 96 -9.10 6.71 14.82
CA LYS A 96 -9.20 6.47 16.27
C LYS A 96 -8.56 5.14 16.69
N LYS A 97 -8.84 4.07 15.95
CA LYS A 97 -8.28 2.73 16.23
C LYS A 97 -6.75 2.72 16.08
N MET A 98 -6.22 3.32 15.03
CA MET A 98 -4.78 3.43 14.80
C MET A 98 -4.08 4.16 15.96
N LYS A 99 -4.64 5.28 16.42
CA LYS A 99 -4.10 6.07 17.54
C LYS A 99 -4.12 5.27 18.83
N VAL A 100 -5.22 4.59 19.14
CA VAL A 100 -5.36 3.79 20.38
C VAL A 100 -4.42 2.59 20.41
N SER A 101 -4.23 1.90 19.29
CA SER A 101 -3.34 0.74 19.18
C SER A 101 -1.89 1.10 18.88
N ASN A 102 -1.58 2.39 18.67
CA ASN A 102 -0.27 2.86 18.25
C ASN A 102 0.25 2.09 17.01
N SER A 103 -0.63 1.83 16.07
CA SER A 103 -0.32 1.07 14.85
C SER A 103 0.65 1.85 13.97
N LYS A 104 1.66 1.16 13.44
CA LYS A 104 2.50 1.70 12.36
C LYS A 104 1.79 1.53 11.03
N VAL A 105 1.81 2.56 10.20
CA VAL A 105 1.09 2.54 8.93
C VAL A 105 2.06 2.73 7.78
N PHE A 106 1.89 1.89 6.75
CA PHE A 106 2.71 1.92 5.55
C PHE A 106 1.82 1.95 4.30
N LEU A 107 2.30 2.64 3.28
CA LEU A 107 1.80 2.55 1.92
C LEU A 107 2.78 1.71 1.12
N VAL A 108 2.29 0.67 0.45
CA VAL A 108 3.10 -0.18 -0.43
C VAL A 108 2.54 -0.09 -1.84
N ASN A 109 3.38 0.39 -2.77
CA ASN A 109 3.06 0.47 -4.18
C ASN A 109 3.43 -0.84 -4.88
N THR A 110 2.45 -1.51 -5.47
CA THR A 110 2.61 -2.73 -6.27
C THR A 110 2.50 -2.47 -7.76
N GLY A 111 2.47 -1.21 -8.17
CA GLY A 111 2.31 -0.74 -9.53
C GLY A 111 3.63 -0.63 -10.29
N TRP A 112 3.85 0.51 -10.92
CA TRP A 112 4.96 0.78 -11.81
C TRP A 112 5.97 1.74 -11.19
N ASN A 113 7.23 1.64 -11.60
CA ASN A 113 8.29 2.58 -11.28
C ASN A 113 8.34 3.74 -12.31
N GLY A 114 9.22 4.72 -12.10
CA GLY A 114 9.36 5.88 -12.99
C GLY A 114 9.86 5.54 -14.41
N GLN A 115 10.31 4.32 -14.67
CA GLN A 115 10.71 3.83 -15.99
C GLN A 115 9.57 3.10 -16.72
N GLY A 116 8.39 3.01 -16.11
CA GLY A 116 7.26 2.28 -16.66
C GLY A 116 7.36 0.76 -16.48
N GLU A 117 8.26 0.27 -15.63
CA GLU A 117 8.40 -1.13 -15.30
C GLU A 117 7.60 -1.44 -14.03
N ARG A 118 6.95 -2.59 -14.02
CA ARG A 118 6.20 -3.02 -12.82
C ARG A 118 7.14 -3.47 -11.72
N ILE A 119 6.90 -2.97 -10.50
CA ILE A 119 7.62 -3.42 -9.30
C ILE A 119 7.48 -4.93 -9.15
N SER A 120 8.59 -5.64 -9.01
CA SER A 120 8.60 -7.10 -8.99
C SER A 120 7.91 -7.66 -7.74
N LEU A 121 7.33 -8.85 -7.86
CA LEU A 121 6.79 -9.57 -6.69
C LEU A 121 7.88 -9.91 -5.67
N LYS A 122 9.13 -10.10 -6.12
CA LYS A 122 10.26 -10.36 -5.25
C LYS A 122 10.53 -9.14 -4.37
N ASP A 123 10.65 -7.96 -4.97
CA ASP A 123 10.89 -6.71 -4.25
C ASP A 123 9.72 -6.35 -3.32
N THR A 124 8.49 -6.48 -3.81
CA THR A 124 7.28 -6.28 -3.00
C THR A 124 7.26 -7.18 -1.77
N ARG A 125 7.62 -8.46 -1.91
CA ARG A 125 7.69 -9.40 -0.78
C ARG A 125 8.80 -9.03 0.20
N SER A 126 9.99 -8.67 -0.30
CA SER A 126 11.08 -8.21 0.56
C SER A 126 10.70 -6.97 1.37
N ILE A 127 9.97 -6.03 0.76
CA ILE A 127 9.43 -4.85 1.44
C ILE A 127 8.43 -5.25 2.54
N ILE A 128 7.49 -6.15 2.24
CA ILE A 128 6.51 -6.61 3.22
C ILE A 128 7.18 -7.36 4.37
N ASP A 129 8.15 -8.21 4.07
CA ASP A 129 8.92 -8.93 5.09
C ASP A 129 9.69 -7.96 5.99
N ALA A 130 10.32 -6.93 5.44
CA ALA A 130 10.98 -5.87 6.20
C ALA A 130 10.01 -5.10 7.12
N ILE A 131 8.79 -4.80 6.65
CA ILE A 131 7.74 -4.21 7.48
C ILE A 131 7.35 -5.16 8.62
N LEU A 132 7.11 -6.43 8.32
CA LEU A 132 6.65 -7.42 9.29
C LEU A 132 7.70 -7.72 10.36
N ASN A 133 8.97 -7.73 9.97
CA ASN A 133 10.12 -8.00 10.86
C ASN A 133 10.59 -6.76 11.63
N ASP A 134 9.90 -5.62 11.51
CA ASP A 134 10.27 -4.35 12.14
C ASP A 134 11.61 -3.74 11.66
N GLU A 135 12.15 -4.20 10.53
CA GLU A 135 13.43 -3.71 9.99
C GLU A 135 13.38 -2.21 9.64
N LEU A 136 12.20 -1.69 9.28
CA LEU A 136 12.00 -0.28 8.94
C LEU A 136 11.92 0.66 10.17
N ASN A 137 12.10 0.15 11.39
CA ASN A 137 12.10 1.01 12.58
C ASN A 137 13.42 1.75 12.76
N ASP A 138 14.52 1.08 12.41
CA ASP A 138 15.89 1.53 12.67
C ASP A 138 16.60 2.02 11.39
N VAL A 139 15.88 2.06 10.27
CA VAL A 139 16.42 2.53 8.99
C VAL A 139 16.25 4.05 8.88
N ASP A 140 17.30 4.71 8.38
CA ASP A 140 17.22 6.13 8.03
C ASP A 140 16.10 6.36 6.99
N MET A 141 15.24 7.32 7.31
CA MET A 141 14.17 7.74 6.42
C MET A 141 14.51 9.05 5.73
N GLU A 142 14.09 9.18 4.49
CA GLU A 142 14.13 10.41 3.71
C GLU A 142 12.72 10.88 3.40
N ILE A 143 12.50 12.18 3.37
CA ILE A 143 11.21 12.78 3.02
C ILE A 143 11.23 13.16 1.55
N ILE A 144 10.36 12.55 0.76
CA ILE A 144 10.21 12.92 -0.65
C ILE A 144 9.57 14.30 -0.75
N PRO A 145 10.19 15.26 -1.48
CA PRO A 145 9.60 16.56 -1.74
C PRO A 145 8.21 16.42 -2.38
N TYR A 146 7.34 17.41 -2.18
CA TYR A 146 5.96 17.51 -2.69
C TYR A 146 4.93 16.57 -2.07
N PHE A 147 5.28 15.31 -1.78
CA PHE A 147 4.36 14.34 -1.18
C PHE A 147 4.50 14.20 0.33
N ASN A 148 5.61 14.68 0.89
CA ASN A 148 5.98 14.50 2.31
C ASN A 148 5.95 13.04 2.78
N LEU A 149 6.18 12.10 1.87
CA LEU A 149 6.21 10.68 2.19
C LEU A 149 7.60 10.30 2.74
N ALA A 150 7.63 9.63 3.88
CA ALA A 150 8.86 9.10 4.45
C ALA A 150 9.20 7.76 3.81
N ILE A 151 10.31 7.70 3.08
CA ILE A 151 10.82 6.49 2.43
C ILE A 151 12.09 6.00 3.14
N PRO A 152 12.32 4.68 3.24
CA PRO A 152 13.59 4.14 3.74
C PRO A 152 14.68 4.33 2.71
N LYS A 153 15.89 4.72 3.16
CA LYS A 153 17.07 4.84 2.28
C LYS A 153 17.59 3.49 1.77
N SER A 154 17.31 2.42 2.52
CA SER A 154 17.71 1.07 2.14
C SER A 154 16.78 0.02 2.73
N ILE A 155 16.61 -1.07 2.03
CA ILE A 155 15.92 -2.29 2.50
C ILE A 155 16.74 -3.49 2.01
N ASN A 156 16.90 -4.49 2.88
CA ASN A 156 17.58 -5.72 2.51
C ASN A 156 16.93 -6.39 1.30
N ASN A 157 17.75 -6.80 0.33
CA ASN A 157 17.31 -7.45 -0.90
C ASN A 157 16.42 -6.61 -1.83
N VAL A 158 16.33 -5.29 -1.63
CA VAL A 158 15.64 -4.36 -2.53
C VAL A 158 16.68 -3.39 -3.11
N PRO A 159 16.72 -3.18 -4.44
CA PRO A 159 17.61 -2.20 -5.05
C PRO A 159 17.34 -0.78 -4.53
N SER A 160 18.38 -0.06 -4.11
CA SER A 160 18.21 1.29 -3.53
C SER A 160 17.63 2.30 -4.53
N ASN A 161 17.97 2.16 -5.81
CA ASN A 161 17.43 3.01 -6.88
C ASN A 161 15.92 2.79 -7.13
N LEU A 162 15.34 1.70 -6.62
CA LEU A 162 13.91 1.47 -6.69
C LEU A 162 13.15 2.28 -5.63
N LEU A 163 13.79 2.55 -4.47
CA LEU A 163 13.11 3.14 -3.30
C LEU A 163 12.72 4.60 -3.51
N ASP A 164 13.50 5.35 -4.28
CA ASP A 164 13.21 6.73 -4.67
C ASP A 164 12.72 6.78 -6.12
N PRO A 165 11.43 7.07 -6.37
CA PRO A 165 10.90 7.20 -7.73
C PRO A 165 11.61 8.28 -8.55
N GLY A 166 12.00 9.38 -7.90
CA GLY A 166 12.66 10.50 -8.56
C GLY A 166 14.00 10.11 -9.21
N SER A 167 14.71 9.15 -8.62
CA SER A 167 15.98 8.65 -9.18
C SER A 167 15.79 7.81 -10.47
N SER A 168 14.61 7.32 -10.72
CA SER A 168 14.29 6.46 -11.87
C SER A 168 13.63 7.22 -13.02
N TRP A 169 13.17 8.45 -12.81
CA TRP A 169 12.56 9.27 -13.86
C TRP A 169 13.62 9.71 -14.88
N GLN A 170 13.39 9.37 -16.13
CA GLN A 170 14.16 9.95 -17.24
C GLN A 170 13.45 11.25 -17.66
N TYR A 171 14.03 12.38 -17.29
CA TYR A 171 13.63 13.66 -17.86
C TYR A 171 14.06 13.69 -19.32
N ASN A 172 13.16 13.48 -20.26
CA ASN A 172 13.38 13.87 -21.63
C ASN A 172 13.37 15.41 -21.64
N SER A 173 14.56 16.01 -21.69
CA SER A 173 14.71 17.44 -22.00
C SER A 173 14.35 17.62 -23.47
N GLU A 174 13.09 17.90 -23.79
CA GLU A 174 12.71 18.59 -25.03
C GLU A 174 12.71 20.08 -24.82
#